data_2d9e95bb9ba59c6f9c18462248a672b0
#
_entry.id   2d9e95bb9ba59c6f9c18462248a672b0
#
_cell.length_a   1.000
_cell.length_b   1.000
_cell.length_c   1.000
_cell.angle_alpha   90.00
_cell.angle_beta   90.00
_cell.angle_gamma   90.00
#
_symmetry.space_group_name_H-M   'P 1'
#
loop_
_entity.id
_entity.type
_entity.pdbx_description
1 polymer ?
#
loop_
_entity_poly.entity_id
_entity_poly.type
_entity_poly.pdbx_seq_one_letter_code
_entity_poly.pdbx_strand_id
1 'polypeptide(L)'
;MRLRGYVVAGGLLVTVAVSLTPLLIYSIERMTGFWPAEYPGAYKNFYPLIHGSWVIMELATIAAAAFALKFVRFSFLTAPMAFCFWFLSMDLAAWIFQQNSLDSDSTKWVSVMVGIVTILVGFGLDRFLKQRQAPTGEDFAFWCYLFGLMGFWGGLTAMDSGSEFRRLLYLLINLGLMAIGIKLKRTVFMVFGVLGVYAYLGHLAWTVFKDSVLFPFVLALLGLSLILGTVFGQHYLRQRMKEPA
;
A
#
# COMPACT_ATOMS: atom_id res chain seq x y z
N MET A 1 -22.62 24.38 4.45
CA MET A 1 -22.55 23.33 3.40
C MET A 1 -21.79 23.75 2.13
N ARG A 2 -21.89 25.00 1.65
CA ARG A 2 -21.17 25.48 0.44
C ARG A 2 -19.64 25.51 0.57
N LEU A 3 -19.07 25.81 1.71
CA LEU A 3 -17.61 25.89 1.92
C LEU A 3 -16.87 24.52 1.82
N ARG A 4 -17.53 23.40 2.12
CA ARG A 4 -16.91 22.07 2.00
C ARG A 4 -16.57 21.68 0.56
N GLY A 5 -17.38 22.08 -0.43
CA GLY A 5 -17.11 21.80 -1.84
C GLY A 5 -15.84 22.47 -2.35
N TYR A 6 -15.57 23.71 -1.94
CA TYR A 6 -14.35 24.43 -2.33
C TYR A 6 -13.09 23.85 -1.66
N VAL A 7 -13.20 23.36 -0.41
CA VAL A 7 -12.07 22.74 0.29
C VAL A 7 -11.64 21.43 -0.42
N VAL A 8 -12.60 20.61 -0.85
CA VAL A 8 -12.30 19.37 -1.59
C VAL A 8 -11.69 19.68 -2.96
N ALA A 9 -12.29 20.61 -3.72
CA ALA A 9 -11.77 20.99 -5.04
C ALA A 9 -10.37 21.61 -4.93
N GLY A 10 -10.14 22.50 -3.96
CA GLY A 10 -8.84 23.09 -3.70
C GLY A 10 -7.81 22.07 -3.24
N GLY A 11 -8.20 21.15 -2.35
CA GLY A 11 -7.34 20.04 -1.90
C GLY A 11 -6.93 19.12 -3.05
N LEU A 12 -7.85 18.76 -3.95
CA LEU A 12 -7.57 17.98 -5.14
C LEU A 12 -6.61 18.68 -6.09
N LEU A 13 -6.83 19.98 -6.37
CA LEU A 13 -5.94 20.76 -7.23
C LEU A 13 -4.52 20.83 -6.67
N VAL A 14 -4.38 21.07 -5.36
CA VAL A 14 -3.07 21.07 -4.68
C VAL A 14 -2.42 19.68 -4.75
N THR A 15 -3.21 18.61 -4.59
CA THR A 15 -2.67 17.24 -4.72
C THR A 15 -2.18 16.95 -6.14
N VAL A 16 -2.91 17.38 -7.17
CA VAL A 16 -2.48 17.29 -8.56
C VAL A 16 -1.19 18.08 -8.77
N ALA A 17 -1.11 19.32 -8.27
CA ALA A 17 0.11 20.12 -8.37
C ALA A 17 1.31 19.45 -7.71
N VAL A 18 1.14 18.87 -6.52
CA VAL A 18 2.18 18.08 -5.84
C VAL A 18 2.56 16.84 -6.66
N SER A 19 1.59 16.14 -7.24
CA SER A 19 1.86 14.95 -8.07
C SER A 19 2.59 15.28 -9.39
N LEU A 20 2.60 16.53 -9.82
CA LEU A 20 3.37 17.01 -10.96
C LEU A 20 4.82 17.37 -10.60
N THR A 21 5.19 17.37 -9.31
CA THR A 21 6.57 17.69 -8.87
C THR A 21 7.63 16.80 -9.55
N PRO A 22 7.45 15.47 -9.72
CA PRO A 22 8.42 14.66 -10.45
C PRO A 22 8.68 15.13 -11.87
N LEU A 23 7.63 15.55 -12.59
CA LEU A 23 7.77 16.08 -13.96
C LEU A 23 8.52 17.42 -14.00
N LEU A 24 8.30 18.26 -12.98
CA LEU A 24 9.06 19.51 -12.85
C LEU A 24 10.55 19.21 -12.62
N ILE A 25 10.88 18.33 -11.70
CA ILE A 25 12.27 17.92 -11.41
C ILE A 25 12.91 17.31 -12.66
N TYR A 26 12.20 16.37 -13.34
CA TYR A 26 12.65 15.79 -14.59
C TYR A 26 13.00 16.87 -15.64
N SER A 27 12.14 17.88 -15.80
CA SER A 27 12.36 18.97 -16.75
C SER A 27 13.61 19.78 -16.39
N ILE A 28 13.83 20.06 -15.11
CA ILE A 28 15.04 20.75 -14.61
C ILE A 28 16.29 19.92 -14.88
N GLU A 29 16.26 18.63 -14.55
CA GLU A 29 17.39 17.72 -14.75
C GLU A 29 17.75 17.59 -16.23
N ARG A 30 16.75 17.56 -17.13
CA ARG A 30 16.97 17.59 -18.59
C ARG A 30 17.63 18.89 -19.04
N MET A 31 17.19 20.03 -18.53
CA MET A 31 17.76 21.35 -18.88
C MET A 31 19.18 21.53 -18.37
N THR A 32 19.49 20.99 -17.20
CA THR A 32 20.82 21.10 -16.57
C THR A 32 21.82 20.04 -17.06
N GLY A 33 21.36 19.06 -17.85
CA GLY A 33 22.20 17.95 -18.31
C GLY A 33 22.46 16.88 -17.22
N PHE A 34 21.78 16.95 -16.09
CA PHE A 34 21.92 15.96 -15.01
C PHE A 34 21.22 14.65 -15.35
N TRP A 35 20.18 14.71 -16.19
CA TRP A 35 19.50 13.52 -16.69
C TRP A 35 20.38 12.79 -17.71
N PRO A 36 20.56 11.46 -17.61
CA PRO A 36 21.37 10.68 -18.53
C PRO A 36 20.93 10.87 -19.99
N ALA A 37 21.87 11.24 -20.85
CA ALA A 37 21.60 11.51 -22.28
C ALA A 37 21.41 10.21 -23.08
N GLU A 38 21.99 9.10 -22.61
CA GLU A 38 21.91 7.81 -23.29
C GLU A 38 20.60 7.10 -23.00
N TYR A 39 19.93 6.65 -24.07
CA TYR A 39 18.75 5.79 -23.94
C TYR A 39 19.20 4.32 -23.95
N PRO A 40 19.21 3.63 -22.81
CA PRO A 40 19.82 2.30 -22.70
C PRO A 40 18.99 1.17 -23.35
N GLY A 41 17.93 1.49 -24.05
CA GLY A 41 17.07 0.54 -24.78
C GLY A 41 16.13 -0.28 -23.91
N ALA A 42 16.65 -1.14 -23.05
CA ALA A 42 15.83 -1.96 -22.15
C ALA A 42 15.68 -1.34 -20.75
N TYR A 43 14.50 -1.44 -20.15
CA TYR A 43 14.21 -0.92 -18.81
C TYR A 43 15.23 -1.37 -17.74
N LYS A 44 15.68 -2.62 -17.81
CA LYS A 44 16.70 -3.16 -16.89
C LYS A 44 18.02 -2.41 -16.93
N ASN A 45 18.39 -1.86 -18.08
CA ASN A 45 19.62 -1.08 -18.26
C ASN A 45 19.42 0.39 -17.91
N PHE A 46 18.17 0.85 -17.95
CA PHE A 46 17.80 2.23 -17.66
C PHE A 46 17.77 2.51 -16.15
N TYR A 47 17.28 1.56 -15.36
CA TYR A 47 17.13 1.70 -13.91
C TYR A 47 18.42 2.12 -13.18
N PRO A 48 19.59 1.48 -13.38
CA PRO A 48 20.84 1.89 -12.71
C PRO A 48 21.30 3.30 -13.07
N LEU A 49 20.98 3.79 -14.28
CA LEU A 49 21.42 5.11 -14.77
C LEU A 49 20.63 6.27 -14.15
N ILE A 50 19.33 6.08 -13.89
CA ILE A 50 18.42 7.13 -13.42
C ILE A 50 18.14 7.11 -11.94
N HIS A 51 18.75 6.19 -11.23
CA HIS A 51 18.51 5.94 -9.80
C HIS A 51 18.59 7.21 -8.93
N GLY A 52 19.67 8.00 -9.10
CA GLY A 52 19.85 9.24 -8.35
C GLY A 52 18.77 10.29 -8.67
N SER A 53 18.36 10.39 -9.91
CA SER A 53 17.30 11.31 -10.35
C SER A 53 15.96 10.94 -9.76
N TRP A 54 15.63 9.66 -9.67
CA TRP A 54 14.38 9.21 -9.06
C TRP A 54 14.32 9.53 -7.57
N VAL A 55 15.40 9.28 -6.84
CA VAL A 55 15.49 9.65 -5.42
C VAL A 55 15.26 11.16 -5.21
N ILE A 56 15.81 12.01 -6.09
CA ILE A 56 15.58 13.46 -6.02
C ILE A 56 14.11 13.79 -6.26
N MET A 57 13.48 13.19 -7.27
CA MET A 57 12.05 13.39 -7.57
C MET A 57 11.15 12.97 -6.40
N GLU A 58 11.45 11.86 -5.77
CA GLU A 58 10.70 11.34 -4.63
C GLU A 58 10.83 12.22 -3.40
N LEU A 59 12.07 12.61 -3.04
CA LEU A 59 12.33 13.53 -1.94
C LEU A 59 11.69 14.90 -2.16
N ALA A 60 11.78 15.44 -3.38
CA ALA A 60 11.14 16.70 -3.74
C ALA A 60 9.61 16.61 -3.63
N THR A 61 9.01 15.49 -4.05
CA THR A 61 7.57 15.26 -3.95
C THR A 61 7.12 15.15 -2.50
N ILE A 62 7.85 14.41 -1.66
CA ILE A 62 7.60 14.32 -0.22
C ILE A 62 7.68 15.70 0.43
N ALA A 63 8.71 16.48 0.11
CA ALA A 63 8.88 17.83 0.63
C ALA A 63 7.76 18.78 0.18
N ALA A 64 7.38 18.73 -1.09
CA ALA A 64 6.28 19.53 -1.64
C ALA A 64 4.94 19.17 -0.97
N ALA A 65 4.65 17.88 -0.79
CA ALA A 65 3.44 17.44 -0.09
C ALA A 65 3.43 17.87 1.38
N ALA A 66 4.56 17.71 2.09
CA ALA A 66 4.69 18.15 3.48
C ALA A 66 4.53 19.67 3.63
N PHE A 67 5.06 20.44 2.68
CA PHE A 67 4.87 21.88 2.62
C PHE A 67 3.40 22.25 2.36
N ALA A 68 2.77 21.62 1.39
CA ALA A 68 1.37 21.83 1.05
C ALA A 68 0.43 21.52 2.24
N LEU A 69 0.70 20.48 3.03
CA LEU A 69 -0.08 20.10 4.22
C LEU A 69 -0.09 21.18 5.31
N LYS A 70 0.91 22.06 5.37
CA LYS A 70 0.92 23.18 6.32
C LYS A 70 -0.16 24.22 5.99
N PHE A 71 -0.48 24.39 4.71
CA PHE A 71 -1.46 25.38 4.24
C PHE A 71 -2.84 24.75 3.96
N VAL A 72 -2.84 23.55 3.41
CA VAL A 72 -4.07 22.84 3.01
C VAL A 72 -4.15 21.53 3.79
N ARG A 73 -5.04 21.51 4.79
CA ARG A 73 -5.29 20.29 5.59
C ARG A 73 -6.23 19.36 4.82
N PHE A 74 -5.69 18.62 3.88
CA PHE A 74 -6.42 17.68 3.05
C PHE A 74 -5.75 16.30 3.09
N SER A 75 -6.48 15.30 3.55
CA SER A 75 -5.92 13.95 3.84
C SER A 75 -5.32 13.27 2.62
N PHE A 76 -5.86 13.53 1.42
CA PHE A 76 -5.35 12.93 0.19
C PHE A 76 -3.92 13.37 -0.18
N LEU A 77 -3.44 14.51 0.37
CA LEU A 77 -2.03 14.92 0.21
C LEU A 77 -1.03 13.95 0.85
N THR A 78 -1.47 13.12 1.79
CA THR A 78 -0.60 12.07 2.35
C THR A 78 -0.42 10.87 1.41
N ALA A 79 -1.25 10.74 0.37
CA ALA A 79 -1.13 9.66 -0.61
C ALA A 79 0.18 9.74 -1.43
N PRO A 80 0.50 10.85 -2.13
CA PRO A 80 1.77 10.97 -2.83
C PRO A 80 2.99 10.85 -1.90
N MET A 81 2.89 11.33 -0.64
CA MET A 81 3.97 11.15 0.34
C MET A 81 4.24 9.67 0.65
N ALA A 82 3.18 8.93 1.00
CA ALA A 82 3.31 7.51 1.37
C ALA A 82 3.75 6.67 0.17
N PHE A 83 3.28 6.99 -1.02
CA PHE A 83 3.69 6.36 -2.27
C PHE A 83 5.19 6.59 -2.55
N CYS A 84 5.64 7.85 -2.56
CA CYS A 84 7.05 8.17 -2.79
C CYS A 84 7.95 7.61 -1.68
N PHE A 85 7.50 7.58 -0.44
CA PHE A 85 8.26 6.98 0.67
C PHE A 85 8.48 5.48 0.46
N TRP A 86 7.47 4.77 -0.04
CA TRP A 86 7.62 3.35 -0.38
C TRP A 86 8.60 3.15 -1.54
N PHE A 87 8.47 3.90 -2.65
CA PHE A 87 9.39 3.81 -3.78
C PHE A 87 10.82 4.17 -3.38
N LEU A 88 11.01 5.27 -2.66
CA LEU A 88 12.32 5.70 -2.13
C LEU A 88 13.00 4.58 -1.33
N SER A 89 12.23 3.82 -0.54
CA SER A 89 12.80 2.70 0.20
C SER A 89 13.29 1.56 -0.69
N MET A 90 12.61 1.32 -1.81
CA MET A 90 13.02 0.29 -2.79
C MET A 90 14.27 0.75 -3.56
N ASP A 91 14.33 2.03 -3.95
CA ASP A 91 15.48 2.59 -4.64
C ASP A 91 16.71 2.64 -3.74
N LEU A 92 16.57 3.03 -2.48
CA LEU A 92 17.65 2.97 -1.49
C LEU A 92 18.10 1.54 -1.21
N ALA A 93 17.19 0.57 -1.17
CA ALA A 93 17.54 -0.83 -0.99
C ALA A 93 18.38 -1.35 -2.17
N ALA A 94 18.00 -1.06 -3.40
CA ALA A 94 18.76 -1.43 -4.58
C ALA A 94 20.17 -0.82 -4.55
N TRP A 95 20.30 0.42 -4.10
CA TRP A 95 21.58 1.11 -3.97
C TRP A 95 22.46 0.53 -2.86
N ILE A 96 21.90 0.29 -1.66
CA ILE A 96 22.63 -0.25 -0.49
C ILE A 96 23.12 -1.67 -0.76
N PHE A 97 22.26 -2.51 -1.34
CA PHE A 97 22.59 -3.92 -1.61
C PHE A 97 23.26 -4.14 -2.97
N GLN A 98 23.57 -3.07 -3.71
CA GLN A 98 24.19 -3.11 -5.05
C GLN A 98 23.46 -4.06 -6.02
N GLN A 99 22.16 -4.11 -5.93
CA GLN A 99 21.32 -5.01 -6.74
C GLN A 99 20.60 -4.22 -7.82
N ASN A 100 20.76 -4.67 -9.07
CA ASN A 100 20.19 -4.03 -10.24
C ASN A 100 18.77 -4.53 -10.61
N SER A 101 18.09 -5.23 -9.69
CA SER A 101 16.74 -5.71 -9.94
C SER A 101 15.82 -5.53 -8.72
N LEU A 102 14.59 -5.08 -8.99
CA LEU A 102 13.53 -4.96 -7.99
C LEU A 102 13.02 -6.34 -7.49
N ASP A 103 13.38 -7.42 -8.15
CA ASP A 103 12.91 -8.77 -7.83
C ASP A 103 13.87 -9.54 -6.91
N SER A 104 14.83 -8.85 -6.32
CA SER A 104 15.75 -9.50 -5.37
C SER A 104 15.05 -9.77 -4.03
N ASP A 105 15.44 -10.82 -3.33
CA ASP A 105 14.90 -11.15 -2.00
C ASP A 105 15.14 -10.03 -1.00
N SER A 106 16.27 -9.32 -1.10
CA SER A 106 16.57 -8.16 -0.26
C SER A 106 15.56 -7.03 -0.45
N THR A 107 15.16 -6.73 -1.69
CA THR A 107 14.15 -5.70 -2.00
C THR A 107 12.78 -6.09 -1.44
N LYS A 108 12.41 -7.37 -1.53
CA LYS A 108 11.16 -7.89 -0.94
C LYS A 108 11.13 -7.72 0.58
N TRP A 109 12.24 -8.04 1.27
CA TRP A 109 12.38 -7.82 2.71
C TRP A 109 12.33 -6.35 3.10
N VAL A 110 13.01 -5.47 2.34
CA VAL A 110 12.93 -4.02 2.58
C VAL A 110 11.51 -3.52 2.42
N SER A 111 10.80 -3.96 1.37
CA SER A 111 9.38 -3.61 1.18
C SER A 111 8.51 -4.02 2.37
N VAL A 112 8.71 -5.23 2.92
CA VAL A 112 8.00 -5.70 4.13
C VAL A 112 8.32 -4.81 5.32
N MET A 113 9.60 -4.54 5.59
CA MET A 113 10.02 -3.74 6.75
C MET A 113 9.53 -2.30 6.67
N VAL A 114 9.68 -1.66 5.51
CA VAL A 114 9.17 -0.30 5.29
C VAL A 114 7.65 -0.26 5.35
N GLY A 115 6.97 -1.28 4.83
CA GLY A 115 5.54 -1.45 4.99
C GLY A 115 5.11 -1.46 6.44
N ILE A 116 5.80 -2.23 7.30
CA ILE A 116 5.55 -2.26 8.76
C ILE A 116 5.78 -0.88 9.38
N VAL A 117 6.90 -0.23 9.08
CA VAL A 117 7.22 1.11 9.60
C VAL A 117 6.12 2.11 9.20
N THR A 118 5.69 2.09 7.95
CA THR A 118 4.64 2.99 7.44
C THR A 118 3.28 2.73 8.14
N ILE A 119 2.94 1.46 8.41
CA ILE A 119 1.75 1.11 9.21
C ILE A 119 1.86 1.65 10.63
N LEU A 120 3.02 1.52 11.27
CA LEU A 120 3.26 2.04 12.63
C LEU A 120 3.19 3.57 12.68
N VAL A 121 3.72 4.26 11.66
CA VAL A 121 3.58 5.72 11.50
C VAL A 121 2.10 6.09 11.38
N GLY A 122 1.34 5.37 10.54
CA GLY A 122 -0.12 5.56 10.42
C GLY A 122 -0.84 5.38 11.75
N PHE A 123 -0.46 4.37 12.54
CA PHE A 123 -1.01 4.13 13.87
C PHE A 123 -0.68 5.24 14.87
N GLY A 124 0.57 5.72 14.85
CA GLY A 124 1.00 6.86 15.66
C GLY A 124 0.22 8.13 15.31
N LEU A 125 0.08 8.40 14.00
CA LEU A 125 -0.68 9.55 13.49
C LEU A 125 -2.16 9.48 13.90
N ASP A 126 -2.78 8.30 13.79
CA ASP A 126 -4.17 8.08 14.18
C ASP A 126 -4.39 8.34 15.69
N ARG A 127 -3.47 7.86 16.54
CA ARG A 127 -3.50 8.13 17.98
C ARG A 127 -3.30 9.62 18.31
N PHE A 128 -2.32 10.24 17.67
CA PHE A 128 -2.00 11.65 17.89
C PHE A 128 -3.17 12.57 17.51
N LEU A 129 -3.82 12.31 16.36
CA LEU A 129 -4.97 13.10 15.91
C LEU A 129 -6.20 12.88 16.79
N LYS A 130 -6.45 11.65 17.27
CA LYS A 130 -7.53 11.36 18.21
C LYS A 130 -7.35 12.06 19.54
N GLN A 131 -6.12 12.11 20.07
CA GLN A 131 -5.83 12.81 21.33
C GLN A 131 -6.04 14.31 21.24
N ARG A 132 -5.76 14.92 20.09
CA ARG A 132 -5.92 16.37 19.86
C ARG A 132 -7.37 16.79 19.57
N GLN A 133 -8.33 15.86 19.56
CA GLN A 133 -9.73 16.15 19.21
C GLN A 133 -9.84 16.99 17.93
N ALA A 134 -8.99 16.71 16.97
CA ALA A 134 -8.95 17.47 15.72
C ALA A 134 -10.30 17.30 14.99
N PRO A 135 -11.10 18.37 14.83
CA PRO A 135 -12.47 18.28 14.31
C PRO A 135 -12.52 18.06 12.79
N THR A 136 -11.40 17.67 12.20
CA THR A 136 -11.30 17.36 10.78
C THR A 136 -11.82 15.94 10.57
N GLY A 137 -12.99 15.81 9.93
CA GLY A 137 -13.51 14.52 9.47
C GLY A 137 -12.63 13.87 8.37
N GLU A 138 -11.35 14.25 8.31
CA GLU A 138 -10.31 13.83 7.37
C GLU A 138 -9.47 12.73 7.98
N ASP A 139 -9.29 11.63 7.24
CA ASP A 139 -8.51 10.46 7.67
C ASP A 139 -7.10 10.49 7.06
N PHE A 140 -6.17 11.20 7.71
CA PHE A 140 -4.77 11.30 7.28
C PHE A 140 -4.01 9.97 7.41
N ALA A 141 -4.43 9.08 8.33
CA ALA A 141 -3.77 7.80 8.55
C ALA A 141 -4.13 6.76 7.49
N PHE A 142 -5.24 6.93 6.77
CA PHE A 142 -5.72 5.99 5.77
C PHE A 142 -4.65 5.66 4.71
N TRP A 143 -4.00 6.67 4.16
CA TRP A 143 -3.01 6.49 3.10
C TRP A 143 -1.73 5.83 3.60
N CYS A 144 -1.32 6.13 4.83
CA CYS A 144 -0.21 5.42 5.47
C CYS A 144 -0.53 3.93 5.65
N TYR A 145 -1.75 3.60 6.08
CA TYR A 145 -2.18 2.22 6.17
C TYR A 145 -2.25 1.53 4.81
N LEU A 146 -2.82 2.21 3.79
CA LEU A 146 -2.95 1.65 2.45
C LEU A 146 -1.60 1.32 1.83
N PHE A 147 -0.69 2.29 1.73
CA PHE A 147 0.63 2.09 1.13
C PHE A 147 1.55 1.24 2.01
N GLY A 148 1.45 1.36 3.32
CA GLY A 148 2.14 0.48 4.24
C GLY A 148 1.73 -0.99 4.07
N LEU A 149 0.42 -1.26 3.94
CA LEU A 149 -0.08 -2.61 3.66
C LEU A 149 0.28 -3.08 2.24
N MET A 150 0.25 -2.20 1.24
CA MET A 150 0.71 -2.55 -0.12
C MET A 150 2.17 -3.00 -0.10
N GLY A 151 3.05 -2.27 0.58
CA GLY A 151 4.46 -2.63 0.71
C GLY A 151 4.66 -3.93 1.51
N PHE A 152 4.03 -4.04 2.68
CA PHE A 152 4.09 -5.21 3.54
C PHE A 152 3.55 -6.47 2.84
N TRP A 153 2.30 -6.41 2.39
CA TRP A 153 1.61 -7.55 1.79
C TRP A 153 2.19 -7.91 0.42
N GLY A 154 2.53 -6.91 -0.39
CA GLY A 154 3.17 -7.10 -1.70
C GLY A 154 4.53 -7.77 -1.57
N GLY A 155 5.39 -7.28 -0.66
CA GLY A 155 6.68 -7.89 -0.37
C GLY A 155 6.54 -9.33 0.14
N LEU A 156 5.61 -9.57 1.08
CA LEU A 156 5.35 -10.90 1.62
C LEU A 156 4.83 -11.88 0.56
N THR A 157 3.93 -11.43 -0.31
CA THR A 157 3.34 -12.25 -1.38
C THR A 157 4.34 -12.54 -2.50
N ALA A 158 5.26 -11.59 -2.78
CA ALA A 158 6.31 -11.77 -3.79
C ALA A 158 7.45 -12.70 -3.33
N MET A 159 7.56 -12.99 -2.02
CA MET A 159 8.55 -13.96 -1.52
C MET A 159 8.18 -15.37 -1.94
N ASP A 160 9.15 -16.07 -2.50
CA ASP A 160 8.94 -17.48 -2.88
C ASP A 160 8.74 -18.34 -1.62
N SER A 161 7.60 -19.01 -1.56
CA SER A 161 7.22 -19.88 -0.44
C SER A 161 7.59 -21.33 -0.77
N GLY A 162 8.89 -21.61 -0.87
CA GLY A 162 9.41 -22.95 -1.22
C GLY A 162 9.02 -24.08 -0.25
N SER A 163 8.30 -23.81 0.85
CA SER A 163 7.85 -24.83 1.81
C SER A 163 6.40 -24.59 2.24
N GLU A 164 5.68 -25.69 2.50
CA GLU A 164 4.29 -25.65 2.98
C GLU A 164 4.16 -24.90 4.32
N PHE A 165 5.20 -24.97 5.17
CA PHE A 165 5.23 -24.22 6.44
C PHE A 165 5.20 -22.70 6.21
N ARG A 166 5.96 -22.19 5.24
CA ARG A 166 5.95 -20.74 4.90
C ARG A 166 4.58 -20.31 4.37
N ARG A 167 3.92 -21.16 3.60
CA ARG A 167 2.56 -20.91 3.09
C ARG A 167 1.52 -20.86 4.22
N LEU A 168 1.63 -21.78 5.18
CA LEU A 168 0.78 -21.75 6.38
C LEU A 168 1.02 -20.46 7.19
N LEU A 169 2.29 -20.07 7.37
CA LEU A 169 2.62 -18.82 8.04
C LEU A 169 2.03 -17.60 7.31
N TYR A 170 2.09 -17.58 5.98
CA TYR A 170 1.44 -16.55 5.16
C TYR A 170 -0.07 -16.47 5.43
N LEU A 171 -0.76 -17.62 5.48
CA LEU A 171 -2.18 -17.68 5.86
C LEU A 171 -2.42 -17.10 7.25
N LEU A 172 -1.63 -17.50 8.24
CA LEU A 172 -1.78 -17.01 9.62
C LEU A 172 -1.57 -15.49 9.74
N ILE A 173 -0.59 -14.94 9.00
CA ILE A 173 -0.36 -13.49 8.93
C ILE A 173 -1.59 -12.78 8.36
N ASN A 174 -2.18 -13.29 7.29
CA ASN A 174 -3.36 -12.69 6.66
C ASN A 174 -4.61 -12.78 7.56
N LEU A 175 -4.79 -13.86 8.30
CA LEU A 175 -5.82 -13.95 9.33
C LEU A 175 -5.56 -12.95 10.48
N GLY A 176 -4.29 -12.77 10.86
CA GLY A 176 -3.87 -11.74 11.81
C GLY A 176 -4.20 -10.33 11.33
N LEU A 177 -3.98 -10.01 10.04
CA LEU A 177 -4.38 -8.73 9.45
C LEU A 177 -5.89 -8.49 9.56
N MET A 178 -6.71 -9.51 9.29
CA MET A 178 -8.16 -9.41 9.46
C MET A 178 -8.54 -9.12 10.92
N ALA A 179 -7.93 -9.81 11.88
CA ALA A 179 -8.17 -9.59 13.31
C ALA A 179 -7.76 -8.16 13.75
N ILE A 180 -6.61 -7.67 13.25
CA ILE A 180 -6.16 -6.28 13.46
C ILE A 180 -7.16 -5.30 12.84
N GLY A 181 -7.66 -5.57 11.64
CA GLY A 181 -8.66 -4.76 10.95
C GLY A 181 -9.94 -4.58 11.78
N ILE A 182 -10.43 -5.67 12.37
CA ILE A 182 -11.60 -5.64 13.27
C ILE A 182 -11.30 -4.81 14.52
N LYS A 183 -10.14 -5.03 15.15
CA LYS A 183 -9.73 -4.32 16.39
C LYS A 183 -9.53 -2.83 16.19
N LEU A 184 -8.89 -2.44 15.09
CA LEU A 184 -8.63 -1.04 14.72
C LEU A 184 -9.85 -0.37 14.06
N LYS A 185 -10.88 -1.12 13.69
CA LYS A 185 -12.02 -0.67 12.86
C LYS A 185 -11.56 -0.05 11.53
N ARG A 186 -10.56 -0.67 10.91
CA ARG A 186 -9.92 -0.21 9.66
C ARG A 186 -10.12 -1.25 8.56
N THR A 187 -11.02 -0.94 7.62
CA THR A 187 -11.40 -1.84 6.52
C THR A 187 -10.22 -2.23 5.64
N VAL A 188 -9.21 -1.36 5.49
CA VAL A 188 -8.03 -1.61 4.65
C VAL A 188 -7.31 -2.90 5.06
N PHE A 189 -7.10 -3.12 6.37
CA PHE A 189 -6.48 -4.36 6.88
C PHE A 189 -7.30 -5.61 6.57
N MET A 190 -8.63 -5.49 6.62
CA MET A 190 -9.52 -6.60 6.29
C MET A 190 -9.43 -6.97 4.81
N VAL A 191 -9.38 -5.96 3.93
CA VAL A 191 -9.26 -6.18 2.47
C VAL A 191 -7.98 -6.93 2.14
N PHE A 192 -6.83 -6.48 2.63
CA PHE A 192 -5.55 -7.16 2.37
C PHE A 192 -5.50 -8.55 2.99
N GLY A 193 -6.02 -8.73 4.21
CA GLY A 193 -6.11 -10.04 4.86
C GLY A 193 -6.97 -11.03 4.04
N VAL A 194 -8.14 -10.59 3.57
CA VAL A 194 -9.02 -11.40 2.72
C VAL A 194 -8.32 -11.76 1.40
N LEU A 195 -7.68 -10.78 0.73
CA LEU A 195 -6.93 -11.06 -0.50
C LEU A 195 -5.83 -12.11 -0.29
N GLY A 196 -5.11 -12.05 0.83
CA GLY A 196 -4.09 -13.04 1.16
C GLY A 196 -4.65 -14.42 1.45
N VAL A 197 -5.78 -14.52 2.15
CA VAL A 197 -6.48 -15.80 2.35
C VAL A 197 -6.94 -16.37 1.02
N TYR A 198 -7.49 -15.53 0.12
CA TYR A 198 -7.86 -15.96 -1.23
C TYR A 198 -6.67 -16.46 -2.04
N ALA A 199 -5.54 -15.76 -1.99
CA ALA A 199 -4.32 -16.18 -2.69
C ALA A 199 -3.85 -17.56 -2.20
N TYR A 200 -3.87 -17.79 -0.88
CA TYR A 200 -3.53 -19.10 -0.30
C TYR A 200 -4.50 -20.20 -0.71
N LEU A 201 -5.81 -19.95 -0.61
CA LEU A 201 -6.83 -20.93 -0.98
C LEU A 201 -6.80 -21.24 -2.49
N GLY A 202 -6.57 -20.22 -3.33
CA GLY A 202 -6.38 -20.40 -4.77
C GLY A 202 -5.17 -21.26 -5.09
N HIS A 203 -4.05 -21.01 -4.39
CA HIS A 203 -2.85 -21.86 -4.53
C HIS A 203 -3.11 -23.31 -4.09
N LEU A 204 -3.77 -23.50 -2.95
CA LEU A 204 -4.12 -24.84 -2.44
C LEU A 204 -5.04 -25.57 -3.43
N ALA A 205 -6.07 -24.88 -3.92
CA ALA A 205 -6.99 -25.43 -4.92
C ALA A 205 -6.24 -25.81 -6.21
N TRP A 206 -5.33 -24.96 -6.69
CA TRP A 206 -4.49 -25.26 -7.85
C TRP A 206 -3.61 -26.48 -7.61
N THR A 207 -2.90 -26.54 -6.47
CA THR A 207 -1.98 -27.64 -6.17
C THR A 207 -2.68 -29.00 -6.06
N VAL A 208 -3.88 -29.01 -5.46
CA VAL A 208 -4.63 -30.26 -5.23
C VAL A 208 -5.44 -30.68 -6.45
N PHE A 209 -5.96 -29.72 -7.21
CA PHE A 209 -6.99 -30.02 -8.24
C PHE A 209 -6.57 -29.62 -9.66
N LYS A 210 -5.35 -29.10 -9.92
CA LYS A 210 -4.92 -28.63 -11.25
C LYS A 210 -5.14 -29.64 -12.37
N ASP A 211 -4.99 -30.94 -12.05
CA ASP A 211 -5.15 -32.06 -12.99
C ASP A 211 -6.53 -32.72 -12.90
N SER A 212 -7.48 -32.10 -12.17
CA SER A 212 -8.82 -32.63 -11.93
C SER A 212 -9.89 -31.76 -12.56
N VAL A 213 -10.89 -32.39 -13.16
CA VAL A 213 -12.12 -31.71 -13.65
C VAL A 213 -12.88 -31.00 -12.50
N LEU A 214 -12.61 -31.38 -11.25
CA LEU A 214 -13.21 -30.79 -10.07
C LEU A 214 -12.67 -29.37 -9.74
N PHE A 215 -11.53 -28.94 -10.32
CA PHE A 215 -10.90 -27.65 -10.02
C PHE A 215 -11.85 -26.44 -10.13
N PRO A 216 -12.59 -26.25 -11.23
CA PRO A 216 -13.54 -25.13 -11.35
C PRO A 216 -14.66 -25.17 -10.31
N PHE A 217 -15.15 -26.37 -9.96
CA PHE A 217 -16.21 -26.55 -8.96
C PHE A 217 -15.72 -26.19 -7.55
N VAL A 218 -14.51 -26.59 -7.18
CA VAL A 218 -13.92 -26.25 -5.88
C VAL A 218 -13.72 -24.74 -5.76
N LEU A 219 -13.20 -24.07 -6.81
CA LEU A 219 -13.08 -22.61 -6.84
C LEU A 219 -14.43 -21.91 -6.70
N ALA A 220 -15.46 -22.38 -7.41
CA ALA A 220 -16.80 -21.83 -7.32
C ALA A 220 -17.39 -21.98 -5.90
N LEU A 221 -17.22 -23.16 -5.26
CA LEU A 221 -17.66 -23.41 -3.89
C LEU A 221 -16.91 -22.53 -2.87
N LEU A 222 -15.60 -22.35 -3.04
CA LEU A 222 -14.81 -21.45 -2.20
C LEU A 222 -15.30 -20.00 -2.34
N GLY A 223 -15.53 -19.54 -3.56
CA GLY A 223 -16.08 -18.20 -3.82
C GLY A 223 -17.46 -18.02 -3.18
N LEU A 224 -18.35 -18.99 -3.37
CA LEU A 224 -19.70 -18.96 -2.80
C LEU A 224 -19.68 -18.98 -1.27
N SER A 225 -18.84 -19.83 -0.65
CA SER A 225 -18.72 -19.91 0.82
C SER A 225 -18.25 -18.61 1.44
N LEU A 226 -17.35 -17.88 0.77
CA LEU A 226 -16.87 -16.58 1.22
C LEU A 226 -17.93 -15.47 1.09
N ILE A 227 -18.68 -15.48 -0.03
CA ILE A 227 -19.82 -14.56 -0.20
C ILE A 227 -20.87 -14.80 0.88
N LEU A 228 -21.26 -16.04 1.09
CA LEU A 228 -22.23 -16.39 2.13
C LEU A 228 -21.70 -16.04 3.52
N GLY A 229 -20.44 -16.35 3.82
CA GLY A 229 -19.81 -16.03 5.10
C GLY A 229 -19.79 -14.53 5.37
N THR A 230 -19.51 -13.69 4.36
CA THR A 230 -19.56 -12.21 4.52
C THR A 230 -20.99 -11.71 4.72
N VAL A 231 -21.96 -12.22 3.97
CA VAL A 231 -23.37 -11.84 4.10
C VAL A 231 -23.91 -12.22 5.48
N PHE A 232 -23.70 -13.47 5.91
CA PHE A 232 -24.14 -13.93 7.23
C PHE A 232 -23.41 -13.19 8.37
N GLY A 233 -22.09 -12.96 8.24
CA GLY A 233 -21.33 -12.20 9.21
C GLY A 233 -21.84 -10.75 9.35
N GLN A 234 -22.13 -10.07 8.25
CA GLN A 234 -22.72 -8.73 8.29
C GLN A 234 -24.13 -8.72 8.90
N HIS A 235 -24.95 -9.72 8.58
CA HIS A 235 -26.29 -9.83 9.15
C HIS A 235 -26.24 -10.05 10.67
N TYR A 236 -25.38 -10.94 11.12
CA TYR A 236 -25.17 -11.22 12.56
C TYR A 236 -24.66 -10.00 13.32
N LEU A 237 -23.69 -9.29 12.76
CA LEU A 237 -23.16 -8.06 13.38
C LEU A 237 -24.20 -6.94 13.45
N ARG A 238 -25.05 -6.79 12.42
CA ARG A 238 -26.16 -5.83 12.41
C ARG A 238 -27.22 -6.15 13.44
N GLN A 239 -27.52 -7.41 13.70
CA GLN A 239 -28.47 -7.81 14.75
C GLN A 239 -27.94 -7.48 16.14
N ARG A 240 -26.67 -7.78 16.43
CA ARG A 240 -26.04 -7.44 17.72
C ARG A 240 -25.94 -5.93 17.98
N MET A 241 -25.84 -5.12 16.95
CA MET A 241 -25.83 -3.66 17.12
C MET A 241 -27.21 -3.04 17.30
N LYS A 242 -28.28 -3.80 17.11
CA LYS A 242 -29.66 -3.36 17.30
C LYS A 242 -30.27 -3.75 18.66
N GLU A 243 -29.60 -4.62 19.42
CA GLU A 243 -29.99 -4.91 20.79
C GLU A 243 -29.45 -3.79 21.70
N PRO A 244 -30.32 -2.89 22.22
CA PRO A 244 -29.91 -1.91 23.23
C PRO A 244 -29.59 -2.63 24.55
N ALA A 245 -28.45 -2.23 25.16
CA ALA A 245 -28.11 -2.65 26.50
C ALA A 245 -29.06 -2.04 27.51
#